data_7ddfd7c12808615d41ceccd437b969bf
#
_entry.id   7ddfd7c12808615d41ceccd437b969bf
#
_cell.length_a   1.000
_cell.length_b   1.000
_cell.length_c   1.000
_cell.angle_alpha   90.00
_cell.angle_beta   90.00
_cell.angle_gamma   90.00
#
_symmetry.space_group_name_H-M   'P 1'
#
loop_
_entity.id
_entity.type
_entity.pdbx_description
1 polymer ?
#
loop_
_entity_poly.entity_id
_entity_poly.type
_entity_poly.pdbx_seq_one_letter_code
_entity_poly.pdbx_strand_id
1 'polypeptide(L)'
;GTKVLGTQNATLEHISDFKKEIADARTFSFLHELEMLLENGLIKGGDLNNAIVYVDKEISPETMKKLEKAFNKKKLSVKPNGILDNLTLHQPNEAARHKLLDVIGDLALTGTRIRGKVIANKPGHYVNTQFAKKLAKIVKLEKTNKLPQYDLNEPPLMDINQIMAMLPHRPPF
;
A
#
# COMPACT_ATOMS: atom_id res chain seq x y z
N GLY A 1 -4.79 -10.07 -7.40
CA GLY A 1 -5.66 -9.55 -6.34
C GLY A 1 -6.68 -10.58 -5.92
N THR A 2 -7.06 -10.57 -4.67
CA THR A 2 -8.12 -11.42 -4.15
C THR A 2 -9.47 -10.92 -4.67
N LYS A 3 -10.44 -11.83 -4.87
CA LYS A 3 -11.80 -11.46 -5.31
C LYS A 3 -12.50 -10.51 -4.32
N VAL A 4 -12.11 -10.57 -3.05
CA VAL A 4 -12.73 -9.81 -1.95
C VAL A 4 -12.40 -8.32 -2.01
N LEU A 5 -11.15 -7.94 -2.30
CA LEU A 5 -10.75 -6.52 -2.35
C LEU A 5 -11.25 -5.83 -3.63
N GLY A 6 -11.36 -6.57 -4.73
CA GLY A 6 -11.70 -6.01 -6.03
C GLY A 6 -10.63 -5.04 -6.57
N THR A 7 -11.00 -4.31 -7.62
CA THR A 7 -10.13 -3.25 -8.17
C THR A 7 -10.55 -1.92 -7.57
N GLN A 8 -9.59 -1.22 -6.98
CA GLN A 8 -9.81 0.10 -6.39
C GLN A 8 -8.77 1.07 -6.95
N ASN A 9 -9.11 2.34 -6.94
CA ASN A 9 -8.20 3.43 -7.26
C ASN A 9 -8.34 4.57 -6.25
N ALA A 10 -7.29 5.39 -6.14
CA ALA A 10 -7.30 6.63 -5.39
C ALA A 10 -6.42 7.65 -6.11
N THR A 11 -6.82 8.91 -6.06
CA THR A 11 -6.09 10.03 -6.65
C THR A 11 -5.95 11.13 -5.61
N LEU A 12 -4.81 11.82 -5.62
CA LEU A 12 -4.58 13.05 -4.89
C LEU A 12 -4.08 14.09 -5.89
N GLU A 13 -4.91 15.07 -6.21
CA GLU A 13 -4.56 16.11 -7.19
C GLU A 13 -3.61 17.14 -6.60
N HIS A 14 -3.82 17.53 -5.36
CA HIS A 14 -2.99 18.51 -4.65
C HIS A 14 -2.52 17.97 -3.32
N ILE A 15 -1.23 18.10 -3.04
CA ILE A 15 -0.63 17.62 -1.78
C ILE A 15 -1.21 18.35 -0.56
N SER A 16 -1.76 19.54 -0.71
CA SER A 16 -2.47 20.27 0.34
C SER A 16 -3.69 19.52 0.87
N ASP A 17 -4.31 18.69 0.06
CA ASP A 17 -5.50 17.91 0.40
C ASP A 17 -5.17 16.57 1.10
N PHE A 18 -3.87 16.24 1.22
CA PHE A 18 -3.40 15.00 1.83
C PHE A 18 -4.04 14.72 3.19
N LYS A 19 -4.06 15.73 4.08
CA LYS A 19 -4.63 15.60 5.42
C LYS A 19 -6.10 15.23 5.39
N LYS A 20 -6.86 15.81 4.47
CA LYS A 20 -8.31 15.61 4.34
C LYS A 20 -8.68 14.31 3.65
N GLU A 21 -7.89 13.91 2.65
CA GLU A 21 -8.30 12.85 1.75
C GLU A 21 -7.57 11.52 1.98
N ILE A 22 -6.34 11.57 2.51
CA ILE A 22 -5.46 10.41 2.53
C ILE A 22 -4.97 10.04 3.92
N ALA A 23 -4.71 11.02 4.79
CA ALA A 23 -3.96 10.83 6.04
C ALA A 23 -4.62 9.87 7.03
N ASP A 24 -5.93 9.72 7.01
CA ASP A 24 -6.71 8.84 7.88
C ASP A 24 -6.93 7.44 7.32
N ALA A 25 -6.43 7.15 6.11
CA ALA A 25 -6.58 5.85 5.47
C ALA A 25 -5.77 4.78 6.21
N ARG A 26 -6.48 3.80 6.76
CA ARG A 26 -5.88 2.71 7.55
C ARG A 26 -5.32 1.63 6.66
N THR A 27 -4.29 0.95 7.17
CA THR A 27 -3.71 -0.23 6.54
C THR A 27 -4.73 -1.37 6.43
N PHE A 28 -4.42 -2.34 5.59
CA PHE A 28 -5.23 -3.54 5.46
C PHE A 28 -4.35 -4.79 5.46
N SER A 29 -4.96 -5.91 5.84
CA SER A 29 -4.37 -7.24 5.77
C SER A 29 -5.41 -8.24 5.28
N PHE A 30 -4.97 -9.37 4.77
CA PHE A 30 -5.84 -10.49 4.48
C PHE A 30 -5.91 -11.44 5.69
N LEU A 31 -7.03 -12.14 5.83
CA LEU A 31 -7.24 -13.02 6.97
C LEU A 31 -6.14 -14.09 7.07
N HIS A 32 -5.74 -14.68 5.95
CA HIS A 32 -4.69 -15.70 5.96
C HIS A 32 -3.33 -15.17 6.46
N GLU A 33 -3.00 -13.91 6.17
CA GLU A 33 -1.79 -13.25 6.68
C GLU A 33 -1.90 -13.03 8.20
N LEU A 34 -3.09 -12.61 8.65
CA LEU A 34 -3.37 -12.36 10.05
C LEU A 34 -3.27 -13.65 10.90
N GLU A 35 -3.76 -14.77 10.38
CA GLU A 35 -3.65 -16.07 11.05
C GLU A 35 -2.19 -16.49 11.24
N MET A 36 -1.36 -16.38 10.21
CA MET A 36 0.08 -16.67 10.32
C MET A 36 0.75 -15.79 11.37
N LEU A 37 0.39 -14.51 11.43
CA LEU A 37 0.95 -13.60 12.42
C LEU A 37 0.50 -13.94 13.85
N LEU A 38 -0.75 -14.36 14.03
CA LEU A 38 -1.28 -14.83 15.31
C LEU A 38 -0.60 -16.11 15.78
N GLU A 39 -0.43 -17.08 14.90
CA GLU A 39 0.23 -18.37 15.20
C GLU A 39 1.70 -18.18 15.60
N ASN A 40 2.37 -17.21 15.01
CA ASN A 40 3.77 -16.88 15.34
C ASN A 40 3.92 -15.88 16.49
N GLY A 41 2.82 -15.48 17.17
CA GLY A 41 2.86 -14.54 18.29
C GLY A 41 3.33 -13.12 17.93
N LEU A 42 3.26 -12.77 16.63
CA LEU A 42 3.74 -11.48 16.11
C LEU A 42 2.69 -10.37 16.23
N ILE A 43 1.44 -10.71 16.54
CA ILE A 43 0.40 -9.73 16.84
C ILE A 43 0.34 -9.54 18.35
N LYS A 44 0.80 -8.41 18.82
CA LYS A 44 0.56 -7.94 20.18
C LYS A 44 -0.81 -7.26 20.17
N GLY A 45 -1.78 -7.89 20.83
CA GLY A 45 -3.19 -7.47 20.82
C GLY A 45 -3.39 -5.96 20.90
N GLY A 46 -4.34 -5.46 20.17
CA GLY A 46 -4.77 -4.04 20.18
C GLY A 46 -4.99 -3.41 18.81
N ASP A 47 -4.40 -3.95 17.74
CA ASP A 47 -4.29 -3.19 16.49
C ASP A 47 -5.36 -3.48 15.42
N LEU A 48 -6.36 -4.31 15.67
CA LEU A 48 -7.47 -4.48 14.71
C LEU A 48 -8.31 -3.23 14.51
N ASN A 49 -8.26 -2.29 15.43
CA ASN A 49 -8.97 -1.02 15.24
C ASN A 49 -8.27 -0.14 14.18
N ASN A 50 -7.02 -0.47 13.85
CA ASN A 50 -6.17 0.31 12.95
C ASN A 50 -5.93 -0.39 11.60
N ALA A 51 -6.48 -1.59 11.39
CA ALA A 51 -6.31 -2.34 10.15
C ALA A 51 -7.64 -2.88 9.63
N ILE A 52 -7.86 -2.75 8.34
CA ILE A 52 -8.99 -3.36 7.64
C ILE A 52 -8.63 -4.81 7.38
N VAL A 53 -9.46 -5.76 7.80
CA VAL A 53 -9.23 -7.18 7.56
C VAL A 53 -10.15 -7.67 6.45
N TYR A 54 -9.56 -8.06 5.33
CA TYR A 54 -10.27 -8.70 4.21
C TYR A 54 -10.30 -10.21 4.41
N VAL A 55 -11.50 -10.76 4.39
CA VAL A 55 -11.75 -12.20 4.58
C VAL A 55 -11.74 -12.88 3.22
N ASP A 56 -10.60 -13.42 2.86
CA ASP A 56 -10.35 -14.01 1.53
C ASP A 56 -10.53 -15.53 1.49
N LYS A 57 -10.91 -16.13 2.61
CA LYS A 57 -11.24 -17.55 2.75
C LYS A 57 -12.33 -17.75 3.82
N GLU A 58 -12.94 -18.93 3.84
CA GLU A 58 -13.86 -19.31 4.92
C GLU A 58 -13.14 -19.28 6.29
N ILE A 59 -13.85 -18.76 7.28
CA ILE A 59 -13.34 -18.70 8.65
C ILE A 59 -13.96 -19.84 9.45
N SER A 60 -13.12 -20.67 10.05
CA SER A 60 -13.61 -21.68 10.99
C SER A 60 -14.11 -21.00 12.30
N PRO A 61 -15.09 -21.63 12.97
CA PRO A 61 -15.54 -21.12 14.28
C PRO A 61 -14.39 -20.99 15.32
N GLU A 62 -13.39 -21.84 15.20
CA GLU A 62 -12.21 -21.82 16.07
C GLU A 62 -11.32 -20.61 15.80
N THR A 63 -11.06 -20.32 14.52
CA THR A 63 -10.32 -19.12 14.11
C THR A 63 -11.05 -17.86 14.55
N MET A 64 -12.38 -17.81 14.36
CA MET A 64 -13.18 -16.67 14.81
C MET A 64 -13.04 -16.43 16.32
N LYS A 65 -13.11 -17.46 17.15
CA LYS A 65 -12.91 -17.35 18.59
C LYS A 65 -11.48 -16.89 18.94
N LYS A 66 -10.45 -17.37 18.23
CA LYS A 66 -9.08 -16.87 18.41
C LYS A 66 -8.97 -15.39 18.12
N LEU A 67 -9.58 -14.93 17.04
CA LEU A 67 -9.61 -13.52 16.66
C LEU A 67 -10.37 -12.69 17.71
N GLU A 68 -11.56 -13.12 18.15
CA GLU A 68 -12.33 -12.46 19.19
C GLU A 68 -11.52 -12.28 20.47
N LYS A 69 -10.81 -13.33 20.89
CA LYS A 69 -9.94 -13.31 22.07
C LYS A 69 -8.73 -12.38 21.87
N ALA A 70 -8.03 -12.50 20.73
CA ALA A 70 -6.84 -11.72 20.42
C ALA A 70 -7.12 -10.21 20.37
N PHE A 71 -8.32 -9.83 19.92
CA PHE A 71 -8.71 -8.44 19.73
C PHE A 71 -9.67 -7.92 20.80
N ASN A 72 -9.90 -8.73 21.84
CA ASN A 72 -10.80 -8.38 22.95
C ASN A 72 -12.19 -7.94 22.46
N LYS A 73 -12.73 -8.61 21.45
CA LYS A 73 -14.07 -8.37 20.89
C LYS A 73 -15.02 -9.49 21.31
N LYS A 74 -16.21 -9.14 21.78
CA LYS A 74 -17.21 -10.12 22.23
C LYS A 74 -17.79 -10.94 21.07
N LYS A 75 -17.88 -10.38 19.89
CA LYS A 75 -18.40 -11.03 18.69
C LYS A 75 -17.83 -10.34 17.45
N LEU A 76 -17.30 -11.13 16.55
CA LEU A 76 -16.88 -10.70 15.22
C LEU A 76 -17.78 -11.38 14.17
N SER A 77 -17.99 -10.69 13.06
CA SER A 77 -18.73 -11.22 11.90
C SER A 77 -18.07 -10.74 10.61
N VAL A 78 -18.38 -11.38 9.51
CA VAL A 78 -17.94 -10.95 8.19
C VAL A 78 -19.07 -10.17 7.54
N LYS A 79 -18.80 -8.94 7.14
CA LYS A 79 -19.75 -8.08 6.41
C LYS A 79 -19.98 -8.62 4.99
N PRO A 80 -21.11 -8.29 4.34
CA PRO A 80 -21.38 -8.75 2.97
C PRO A 80 -20.33 -8.37 1.94
N ASN A 81 -19.56 -7.30 2.19
CA ASN A 81 -18.44 -6.88 1.36
C ASN A 81 -17.12 -7.63 1.64
N GLY A 82 -17.15 -8.69 2.45
CA GLY A 82 -16.00 -9.52 2.76
C GLY A 82 -14.99 -8.89 3.74
N ILE A 83 -15.40 -7.87 4.46
CA ILE A 83 -14.57 -7.22 5.49
C ILE A 83 -15.01 -7.72 6.87
N LEU A 84 -14.04 -8.02 7.73
CA LEU A 84 -14.32 -8.36 9.13
C LEU A 84 -14.97 -7.16 9.83
N ASP A 85 -15.98 -7.42 10.66
CA ASP A 85 -16.73 -6.38 11.37
C ASP A 85 -15.99 -5.88 12.62
N ASN A 86 -14.73 -5.52 12.44
CA ASN A 86 -13.90 -4.93 13.48
C ASN A 86 -13.93 -3.39 13.44
N LEU A 87 -14.25 -2.81 12.31
CA LEU A 87 -14.29 -1.37 12.09
C LEU A 87 -15.27 -0.98 10.97
N THR A 88 -15.54 0.32 10.87
CA THR A 88 -16.24 0.92 9.73
C THR A 88 -15.24 1.65 8.86
N LEU A 89 -15.32 1.47 7.53
CA LEU A 89 -14.45 2.20 6.60
C LEU A 89 -14.70 3.70 6.65
N HIS A 90 -13.64 4.50 6.59
CA HIS A 90 -13.75 5.95 6.41
C HIS A 90 -14.20 6.29 4.99
N GLN A 91 -13.71 5.53 4.00
CA GLN A 91 -14.03 5.71 2.59
C GLN A 91 -14.20 4.33 1.92
N PRO A 92 -15.07 4.18 0.90
CA PRO A 92 -15.25 2.90 0.20
C PRO A 92 -13.95 2.36 -0.43
N ASN A 93 -13.03 3.24 -0.82
CA ASN A 93 -11.74 2.92 -1.42
C ASN A 93 -10.57 3.15 -0.44
N GLU A 94 -10.78 2.95 0.85
CA GLU A 94 -9.79 3.25 1.89
C GLU A 94 -8.48 2.46 1.68
N ALA A 95 -8.54 1.21 1.23
CA ALA A 95 -7.35 0.42 0.92
C ALA A 95 -6.50 1.03 -0.21
N ALA A 96 -7.13 1.57 -1.26
CA ALA A 96 -6.41 2.27 -2.32
C ALA A 96 -5.82 3.60 -1.83
N ARG A 97 -6.53 4.32 -0.96
CA ARG A 97 -6.03 5.55 -0.31
C ARG A 97 -4.83 5.26 0.57
N HIS A 98 -4.84 4.18 1.33
CA HIS A 98 -3.68 3.74 2.09
C HIS A 98 -2.49 3.41 1.19
N LYS A 99 -2.71 2.73 0.07
CA LYS A 99 -1.63 2.48 -0.90
C LYS A 99 -1.08 3.76 -1.52
N LEU A 100 -1.90 4.77 -1.72
CA LEU A 100 -1.44 6.09 -2.15
C LEU A 100 -0.61 6.79 -1.06
N LEU A 101 -1.03 6.69 0.22
CA LEU A 101 -0.26 7.15 1.36
C LEU A 101 1.13 6.50 1.40
N ASP A 102 1.19 5.16 1.22
CA ASP A 102 2.45 4.40 1.14
C ASP A 102 3.36 4.95 0.04
N VAL A 103 2.83 5.18 -1.17
CA VAL A 103 3.60 5.74 -2.30
C VAL A 103 4.16 7.11 -1.95
N ILE A 104 3.35 7.99 -1.37
CA ILE A 104 3.79 9.34 -0.98
C ILE A 104 4.91 9.26 0.07
N GLY A 105 4.74 8.43 1.10
CA GLY A 105 5.73 8.22 2.16
C GLY A 105 7.04 7.62 1.63
N ASP A 106 6.96 6.58 0.83
CA ASP A 106 8.13 5.91 0.27
C ASP A 106 8.91 6.82 -0.69
N LEU A 107 8.23 7.64 -1.48
CA LEU A 107 8.87 8.60 -2.37
C LEU A 107 9.49 9.78 -1.61
N ALA A 108 8.96 10.15 -0.44
CA ALA A 108 9.56 11.17 0.41
C ALA A 108 10.97 10.79 0.88
N LEU A 109 11.31 9.49 0.91
CA LEU A 109 12.66 9.00 1.24
C LEU A 109 13.74 9.47 0.25
N THR A 110 13.37 9.98 -0.91
CA THR A 110 14.32 10.61 -1.84
C THR A 110 14.98 11.86 -1.29
N GLY A 111 14.40 12.48 -0.24
CA GLY A 111 14.86 13.73 0.35
C GLY A 111 14.77 14.93 -0.59
N THR A 112 13.96 14.84 -1.65
CA THR A 112 13.78 15.92 -2.63
C THR A 112 12.30 16.15 -2.94
N ARG A 113 11.97 17.33 -3.44
CA ARG A 113 10.63 17.65 -3.90
C ARG A 113 10.44 17.06 -5.30
N ILE A 114 9.34 16.36 -5.49
CA ILE A 114 8.94 15.81 -6.79
C ILE A 114 7.84 16.72 -7.36
N ARG A 115 8.07 17.23 -8.57
CA ARG A 115 7.06 17.98 -9.33
C ARG A 115 6.71 17.17 -10.57
N GLY A 116 5.51 16.62 -10.59
CA GLY A 116 5.06 15.79 -11.71
C GLY A 116 3.87 14.92 -11.32
N LYS A 117 3.39 14.13 -12.26
CA LYS A 117 2.34 13.13 -12.04
C LYS A 117 2.98 11.78 -11.78
N VAL A 118 2.58 11.14 -10.69
CA VAL A 118 3.00 9.77 -10.33
C VAL A 118 1.80 8.85 -10.54
N ILE A 119 1.97 7.79 -11.32
CA ILE A 119 0.97 6.75 -11.54
C ILE A 119 1.55 5.44 -11.02
N ALA A 120 0.89 4.83 -10.04
CA ALA A 120 1.32 3.58 -9.44
C ALA A 120 0.26 2.49 -9.64
N ASN A 121 0.64 1.39 -10.29
CA ASN A 121 -0.22 0.23 -10.47
C ASN A 121 0.22 -0.89 -9.54
N LYS A 122 -0.68 -1.34 -8.65
CA LYS A 122 -0.40 -2.35 -7.62
C LYS A 122 0.85 -2.02 -6.78
N PRO A 123 0.94 -0.80 -6.22
CA PRO A 123 2.12 -0.37 -5.47
C PRO A 123 2.32 -1.19 -4.19
N GLY A 124 3.57 -1.23 -3.73
CA GLY A 124 3.96 -1.82 -2.45
C GLY A 124 5.33 -1.30 -2.04
N HIS A 125 5.66 -1.32 -0.75
CA HIS A 125 6.88 -0.73 -0.19
C HIS A 125 8.16 -1.16 -0.92
N TYR A 126 8.28 -2.43 -1.30
CA TYR A 126 9.46 -2.90 -2.04
C TYR A 126 9.62 -2.16 -3.37
N VAL A 127 8.59 -2.13 -4.21
CA VAL A 127 8.63 -1.48 -5.52
C VAL A 127 8.80 0.02 -5.38
N ASN A 128 8.03 0.64 -4.48
CA ASN A 128 8.08 2.06 -4.22
C ASN A 128 9.48 2.51 -3.78
N THR A 129 10.10 1.78 -2.84
CA THR A 129 11.45 2.10 -2.34
C THR A 129 12.54 1.84 -3.37
N GLN A 130 12.41 0.80 -4.23
CA GLN A 130 13.33 0.62 -5.35
C GLN A 130 13.24 1.78 -6.35
N PHE A 131 12.03 2.25 -6.64
CA PHE A 131 11.83 3.42 -7.49
C PHE A 131 12.42 4.68 -6.84
N ALA A 132 12.16 4.92 -5.55
CA ALA A 132 12.73 6.04 -4.80
C ALA A 132 14.27 6.04 -4.84
N LYS A 133 14.91 4.87 -4.67
CA LYS A 133 16.38 4.73 -4.78
C LYS A 133 16.89 5.13 -6.17
N LYS A 134 16.23 4.69 -7.24
CA LYS A 134 16.60 5.05 -8.62
C LYS A 134 16.45 6.56 -8.83
N LEU A 135 15.34 7.14 -8.40
CA LEU A 135 15.09 8.57 -8.51
C LEU A 135 16.12 9.39 -7.73
N ALA A 136 16.44 9.01 -6.50
CA ALA A 136 17.46 9.67 -5.70
C ALA A 136 18.85 9.63 -6.36
N LYS A 137 19.19 8.51 -7.05
CA LYS A 137 20.44 8.40 -7.82
C LYS A 137 20.47 9.39 -8.98
N ILE A 138 19.38 9.54 -9.74
CA ILE A 138 19.26 10.50 -10.85
C ILE A 138 19.43 11.93 -10.33
N VAL A 139 18.69 12.29 -9.29
CA VAL A 139 18.77 13.63 -8.66
C VAL A 139 20.20 13.94 -8.17
N LYS A 140 20.91 12.94 -7.62
CA LYS A 140 22.31 13.11 -7.23
C LYS A 140 23.22 13.36 -8.41
N LEU A 141 23.01 12.66 -9.51
CA LEU A 141 23.79 12.85 -10.74
C LEU A 141 23.55 14.22 -11.37
N GLU A 142 22.31 14.70 -11.40
CA GLU A 142 21.99 16.06 -11.85
C GLU A 142 22.70 17.13 -11.04
N LYS A 143 22.63 17.03 -9.70
CA LYS A 143 23.30 17.98 -8.79
C LYS A 143 24.82 18.04 -8.97
N THR A 144 25.41 17.00 -9.51
CA THR A 144 26.86 16.93 -9.76
C THR A 144 27.24 17.24 -11.21
N ASN A 145 26.30 17.72 -12.03
CA ASN A 145 26.47 17.97 -13.48
C ASN A 145 27.06 16.76 -14.26
N LYS A 146 26.79 15.55 -13.80
CA LYS A 146 27.28 14.30 -14.42
C LYS A 146 26.23 13.59 -15.29
N LEU A 147 25.04 14.18 -15.46
CA LEU A 147 24.07 13.68 -16.42
C LEU A 147 24.40 14.21 -17.82
N PRO A 148 24.24 13.39 -18.86
CA PRO A 148 24.11 13.91 -20.22
C PRO A 148 23.01 14.97 -20.26
N GLN A 149 23.23 16.08 -20.98
CA GLN A 149 22.13 17.02 -21.24
C GLN A 149 21.06 16.28 -22.05
N TYR A 150 19.90 16.09 -21.44
CA TYR A 150 18.74 15.57 -22.15
C TYR A 150 18.14 16.68 -23.01
N ASP A 151 17.95 16.41 -24.29
CA ASP A 151 17.13 17.25 -25.15
C ASP A 151 15.67 17.09 -24.70
N LEU A 152 15.07 18.18 -24.23
CA LEU A 152 13.67 18.19 -23.79
C LEU A 152 12.67 17.96 -24.94
N ASN A 153 13.15 17.94 -26.19
CA ASN A 153 12.36 17.65 -27.39
C ASN A 153 12.38 16.15 -27.77
N GLU A 154 13.21 15.34 -27.13
CA GLU A 154 13.16 13.89 -27.33
C GLU A 154 12.06 13.26 -26.44
N PRO A 155 11.33 12.25 -26.94
CA PRO A 155 10.36 11.52 -26.13
C PRO A 155 11.08 10.87 -24.95
N PRO A 156 10.41 10.75 -23.77
CA PRO A 156 11.02 10.20 -22.58
C PRO A 156 11.59 8.81 -22.86
N LEU A 157 12.88 8.64 -22.57
CA LEU A 157 13.69 7.44 -22.87
C LEU A 157 13.16 6.12 -22.28
N MET A 158 12.22 6.17 -21.37
CA MET A 158 11.54 4.97 -20.84
C MET A 158 10.12 5.29 -20.37
N ASP A 159 9.16 4.56 -20.90
CA ASP A 159 7.83 4.43 -20.32
C ASP A 159 7.94 3.74 -18.94
N ILE A 160 7.07 4.14 -18.01
CA ILE A 160 7.01 3.54 -16.66
C ILE A 160 6.85 2.01 -16.72
N ASN A 161 6.19 1.49 -17.75
CA ASN A 161 6.06 0.05 -18.01
C ASN A 161 7.41 -0.61 -18.34
N GLN A 162 8.30 0.10 -19.02
CA GLN A 162 9.67 -0.38 -19.30
C GLN A 162 10.51 -0.40 -18.02
N ILE A 163 10.35 0.61 -17.15
CA ILE A 163 11.00 0.64 -15.83
C ILE A 163 10.49 -0.51 -14.96
N MET A 164 9.19 -0.78 -15.00
CA MET A 164 8.57 -1.88 -14.24
C MET A 164 8.99 -3.26 -14.77
N ALA A 165 9.19 -3.42 -16.06
CA ALA A 165 9.68 -4.66 -16.68
C ALA A 165 11.15 -4.99 -16.33
N MET A 166 11.94 -4.00 -15.92
CA MET A 166 13.34 -4.17 -15.48
C MET A 166 13.48 -4.51 -13.99
N LEU A 167 12.39 -4.57 -13.23
CA LEU A 167 12.44 -5.01 -11.84
C LEU A 167 12.48 -6.52 -11.78
N PRO A 168 13.39 -7.12 -10.98
CA PRO A 168 13.44 -8.57 -10.84
C PRO A 168 12.08 -9.10 -10.37
N HIS A 169 11.55 -10.10 -11.06
CA HIS A 169 10.38 -10.83 -10.62
C HIS A 169 10.62 -11.37 -9.22
N ARG A 170 9.73 -11.08 -8.30
CA ARG A 170 9.70 -11.74 -7.00
C ARG A 170 9.46 -13.24 -7.26
N PRO A 171 10.27 -14.15 -6.70
CA PRO A 171 9.88 -15.54 -6.67
C PRO A 171 8.56 -15.67 -5.89
N PRO A 172 7.67 -16.58 -6.26
CA PRO A 172 6.49 -16.87 -5.47
C PRO A 172 6.93 -17.36 -4.08
N PHE A 173 6.31 -16.80 -3.04
CA PHE A 173 6.40 -17.34 -1.69
C PHE A 173 5.60 -18.63 -1.60
#